data_f8a79a5445bb493e9f8c404c2621090b
#
_entry.id   f8a79a5445bb493e9f8c404c2621090b
#
_cell.length_a   1.000
_cell.length_b   1.000
_cell.length_c   1.000
_cell.angle_alpha   90.00
_cell.angle_beta   90.00
_cell.angle_gamma   90.00
#
_symmetry.space_group_name_H-M   'P 1'
#
loop_
_entity.id
_entity.type
_entity.pdbx_description
1 polymer ?
#
loop_
_entity_poly.entity_id
_entity_poly.type
_entity_poly.pdbx_seq_one_letter_code
_entity_poly.pdbx_strand_id
1 'polypeptide(L)'
;MFYRPEDGHGLPHSPFAAIIAPRPIAWVSTRGDDGQDNLAPYSFFNAVAYEPPQIMFASTSTKPDRGDTKDSIANIRETGVFCVNLVSYELRDAMNATSGSTPRDVDEFQLAGLEKADCETIPCSRVKQAPASLECTLVRLERLPGAHNFVCFGEVTGVHMRDEHMRDGYFDTVSARLLARLGYKDYTVVKDAFSLTRPQR
;
A
#
# COMPACT_ATOMS: atom_id res chain seq x y z
N MET A 1 23.42 20.56 3.94
CA MET A 1 23.72 19.59 5.00
C MET A 1 24.07 18.24 4.35
N PHE A 2 25.13 17.60 4.81
CA PHE A 2 25.53 16.24 4.37
C PHE A 2 25.76 15.38 5.63
N TYR A 3 25.37 14.13 5.58
CA TYR A 3 25.71 13.12 6.59
C TYR A 3 25.82 11.75 5.94
N ARG A 4 26.63 10.87 6.50
CA ARG A 4 26.65 9.44 6.18
C ARG A 4 25.65 8.73 7.08
N PRO A 5 24.84 7.80 6.56
CA PRO A 5 23.86 7.06 7.40
C PRO A 5 24.50 6.37 8.60
N GLU A 6 25.72 5.84 8.47
CA GLU A 6 26.50 5.20 9.53
C GLU A 6 26.90 6.13 10.66
N ASP A 7 27.09 7.43 10.36
CA ASP A 7 27.47 8.46 11.35
C ASP A 7 26.25 9.12 12.02
N GLY A 8 25.04 8.80 11.51
CA GLY A 8 23.80 9.44 11.94
C GLY A 8 23.61 10.84 11.34
N HIS A 9 22.40 11.35 11.44
CA HIS A 9 22.00 12.64 10.83
C HIS A 9 22.04 13.83 11.78
N GLY A 10 22.19 13.62 13.09
CA GLY A 10 22.25 14.70 14.09
C GLY A 10 20.95 15.52 14.26
N LEU A 11 19.84 15.10 13.64
CA LEU A 11 18.53 15.78 13.72
C LEU A 11 17.64 15.08 14.75
N PRO A 12 16.64 15.78 15.33
CA PRO A 12 15.68 15.17 16.27
C PRO A 12 14.86 14.03 15.65
N HIS A 13 14.63 14.08 14.33
CA HIS A 13 13.86 13.07 13.58
C HIS A 13 14.56 12.70 12.28
N SER A 14 14.52 11.41 11.91
CA SER A 14 15.11 10.94 10.66
C SER A 14 14.48 11.60 9.43
N PRO A 15 15.27 12.25 8.58
CA PRO A 15 14.77 12.91 7.37
C PRO A 15 14.54 11.95 6.20
N PHE A 16 15.00 10.69 6.29
CA PHE A 16 15.06 9.77 5.15
C PHE A 16 13.70 9.61 4.46
N ALA A 17 12.64 9.28 5.22
CA ALA A 17 11.31 9.13 4.63
C ALA A 17 10.66 10.47 4.24
N ALA A 18 11.15 11.60 4.76
CA ALA A 18 10.64 12.93 4.42
C ALA A 18 11.14 13.45 3.08
N ILE A 19 12.37 13.07 2.69
CA ILE A 19 12.93 13.46 1.39
C ILE A 19 12.47 12.56 0.24
N ILE A 20 11.92 11.39 0.55
CA ILE A 20 11.30 10.48 -0.44
C ILE A 20 9.78 10.66 -0.34
N ALA A 21 9.27 11.75 -0.86
CA ALA A 21 7.86 12.14 -0.73
C ALA A 21 7.40 12.94 -1.98
N PRO A 22 6.10 12.94 -2.30
CA PRO A 22 5.04 12.14 -1.68
C PRO A 22 5.11 10.66 -2.09
N ARG A 23 4.74 9.76 -1.18
CA ARG A 23 4.67 8.33 -1.47
C ARG A 23 3.22 7.89 -1.57
N PRO A 24 2.83 7.15 -2.61
CA PRO A 24 1.51 6.51 -2.65
C PRO A 24 1.38 5.50 -1.51
N ILE A 25 0.14 5.20 -1.13
CA ILE A 25 -0.17 4.25 -0.06
C ILE A 25 -0.79 3.01 -0.68
N ALA A 26 -0.14 1.86 -0.51
CA ALA A 26 -0.74 0.56 -0.71
C ALA A 26 -1.50 0.17 0.56
N TRP A 27 -2.82 0.19 0.53
CA TRP A 27 -3.63 -0.36 1.60
C TRP A 27 -3.88 -1.82 1.27
N VAL A 28 -3.00 -2.68 1.79
CA VAL A 28 -2.90 -4.09 1.39
C VAL A 28 -3.89 -4.91 2.18
N SER A 29 -4.82 -5.55 1.48
CA SER A 29 -5.66 -6.60 2.02
C SER A 29 -5.13 -7.97 1.62
N THR A 30 -5.17 -8.90 2.57
CA THR A 30 -4.77 -10.30 2.41
C THR A 30 -5.75 -11.18 3.16
N ARG A 31 -5.84 -12.44 2.74
CA ARG A 31 -6.54 -13.48 3.49
C ARG A 31 -5.55 -14.60 3.82
N GLY A 32 -5.51 -15.00 5.08
CA GLY A 32 -4.74 -16.17 5.49
C GLY A 32 -5.38 -17.47 5.04
N ASP A 33 -4.65 -18.55 5.15
CA ASP A 33 -5.16 -19.92 4.89
C ASP A 33 -6.29 -20.34 5.85
N ASP A 34 -6.34 -19.70 7.02
CA ASP A 34 -7.41 -19.82 8.01
C ASP A 34 -8.70 -19.04 7.64
N GLY A 35 -8.70 -18.32 6.52
CA GLY A 35 -9.81 -17.50 6.06
C GLY A 35 -9.93 -16.12 6.71
N GLN A 36 -9.00 -15.76 7.61
CA GLN A 36 -8.98 -14.43 8.25
C GLN A 36 -8.47 -13.37 7.28
N ASP A 37 -9.24 -12.30 7.15
CA ASP A 37 -8.82 -11.12 6.40
C ASP A 37 -7.92 -10.22 7.26
N ASN A 38 -6.92 -9.61 6.63
CA ASN A 38 -6.07 -8.60 7.21
C ASN A 38 -5.98 -7.39 6.29
N LEU A 39 -5.93 -6.18 6.85
CA LEU A 39 -5.85 -4.93 6.10
C LEU A 39 -4.86 -3.98 6.76
N ALA A 40 -3.77 -3.64 6.07
CA ALA A 40 -2.72 -2.76 6.60
C ALA A 40 -2.14 -1.82 5.54
N PRO A 41 -1.82 -0.54 5.88
CA PRO A 41 -1.24 0.42 4.95
C PRO A 41 0.28 0.33 4.90
N TYR A 42 0.83 0.46 3.67
CA TYR A 42 2.26 0.52 3.37
C TYR A 42 2.54 1.71 2.46
N SER A 43 3.51 2.54 2.83
CA SER A 43 3.87 3.72 2.02
C SER A 43 5.20 3.59 1.27
N PHE A 44 5.90 2.48 1.39
CA PHE A 44 6.97 2.11 0.46
C PHE A 44 6.35 1.28 -0.65
N PHE A 45 5.74 1.95 -1.62
CA PHE A 45 4.91 1.36 -2.67
C PHE A 45 5.12 2.08 -3.99
N ASN A 46 5.23 1.32 -5.08
CA ASN A 46 5.25 1.88 -6.44
C ASN A 46 4.93 0.82 -7.52
N ALA A 47 4.61 1.30 -8.75
CA ALA A 47 4.64 0.50 -9.95
C ALA A 47 6.09 0.25 -10.39
N VAL A 48 6.40 -0.94 -10.92
CA VAL A 48 7.76 -1.33 -11.35
C VAL A 48 7.82 -1.82 -12.79
N ALA A 49 6.72 -2.25 -13.40
CA ALA A 49 6.65 -2.68 -14.79
C ALA A 49 5.25 -2.44 -15.38
N TYR A 50 5.17 -2.39 -16.72
CA TYR A 50 3.90 -2.23 -17.45
C TYR A 50 3.45 -3.51 -18.15
N GLU A 51 4.38 -4.34 -18.58
CA GLU A 51 4.09 -5.56 -19.36
C GLU A 51 4.95 -6.74 -18.87
N PRO A 52 4.37 -7.66 -18.07
CA PRO A 52 3.06 -7.52 -17.41
C PRO A 52 3.07 -6.39 -16.37
N PRO A 53 1.90 -5.83 -16.00
CA PRO A 53 1.85 -4.76 -14.99
C PRO A 53 2.25 -5.31 -13.63
N GLN A 54 3.25 -4.71 -13.02
CA GLN A 54 3.80 -5.14 -11.73
C GLN A 54 3.96 -3.97 -10.77
N ILE A 55 3.75 -4.28 -9.51
CA ILE A 55 3.91 -3.33 -8.40
C ILE A 55 4.87 -3.91 -7.36
N MET A 56 5.37 -3.05 -6.49
CA MET A 56 6.07 -3.47 -5.27
C MET A 56 5.58 -2.70 -4.06
N PHE A 57 5.62 -3.36 -2.89
CA PHE A 57 5.59 -2.66 -1.62
C PHE A 57 6.60 -3.27 -0.64
N ALA A 58 7.04 -2.46 0.35
CA ALA A 58 7.96 -2.96 1.36
C ALA A 58 7.36 -2.90 2.77
N SER A 59 7.64 -3.94 3.55
CA SER A 59 7.37 -4.06 4.98
C SER A 59 8.68 -4.04 5.76
N THR A 60 8.79 -3.17 6.77
CA THR A 60 10.06 -2.88 7.46
C THR A 60 10.01 -3.18 8.96
N SER A 61 9.04 -3.93 9.44
CA SER A 61 8.91 -4.28 10.85
C SER A 61 8.17 -5.60 11.03
N THR A 62 8.16 -6.10 12.24
CA THR A 62 7.44 -7.30 12.65
C THR A 62 6.35 -6.96 13.65
N LYS A 63 5.47 -7.93 13.93
CA LYS A 63 4.55 -7.92 15.07
C LYS A 63 5.13 -8.81 16.19
N PRO A 64 4.85 -8.50 17.48
CA PRO A 64 5.35 -9.29 18.60
C PRO A 64 4.94 -10.77 18.57
N ASP A 65 3.79 -11.08 17.99
CA ASP A 65 3.19 -12.41 17.87
C ASP A 65 3.53 -13.17 16.58
N ARG A 66 4.38 -12.59 15.70
CA ARG A 66 4.67 -13.13 14.35
C ARG A 66 6.13 -13.46 14.06
N GLY A 67 7.02 -13.31 14.98
CA GLY A 67 8.42 -13.64 14.80
C GLY A 67 9.18 -12.75 13.84
N ASP A 68 9.08 -12.92 12.51
CA ASP A 68 9.91 -12.22 11.53
C ASP A 68 9.17 -11.24 10.62
N THR A 69 7.83 -11.24 10.58
CA THR A 69 7.04 -10.45 9.63
C THR A 69 5.80 -9.82 10.26
N LYS A 70 5.10 -8.99 9.46
CA LYS A 70 3.70 -8.60 9.69
C LYS A 70 2.74 -9.60 9.04
N ASP A 71 1.46 -9.58 9.44
CA ASP A 71 0.43 -10.48 8.93
C ASP A 71 0.30 -10.45 7.41
N SER A 72 0.31 -9.28 6.78
CA SER A 72 0.24 -9.17 5.31
C SER A 72 1.35 -9.97 4.62
N ILE A 73 2.60 -9.89 5.09
CA ILE A 73 3.72 -10.63 4.51
C ILE A 73 3.59 -12.13 4.78
N ALA A 74 3.15 -12.52 5.98
CA ALA A 74 2.92 -13.92 6.32
C ALA A 74 1.83 -14.52 5.41
N ASN A 75 0.68 -13.86 5.31
CA ASN A 75 -0.43 -14.31 4.47
C ASN A 75 -0.04 -14.40 2.99
N ILE A 76 0.68 -13.39 2.45
CA ILE A 76 1.16 -13.42 1.06
C ILE A 76 2.15 -14.55 0.82
N ARG A 77 3.01 -14.86 1.79
CA ARG A 77 3.95 -16.01 1.70
C ARG A 77 3.20 -17.34 1.65
N GLU A 78 2.11 -17.45 2.38
CA GLU A 78 1.29 -18.67 2.48
C GLU A 78 0.38 -18.83 1.25
N THR A 79 -0.32 -17.75 0.84
CA THR A 79 -1.40 -17.83 -0.15
C THR A 79 -1.00 -17.39 -1.56
N GLY A 80 0.09 -16.64 -1.69
CA GLY A 80 0.58 -16.15 -2.97
C GLY A 80 -0.26 -15.02 -3.58
N VAL A 81 -1.24 -14.44 -2.84
CA VAL A 81 -2.15 -13.42 -3.37
C VAL A 81 -2.35 -12.26 -2.39
N PHE A 82 -2.70 -11.10 -2.93
CA PHE A 82 -3.06 -9.91 -2.16
C PHE A 82 -3.78 -8.88 -3.03
N CYS A 83 -4.51 -7.96 -2.41
CA CYS A 83 -5.10 -6.83 -3.10
C CYS A 83 -4.56 -5.51 -2.54
N VAL A 84 -4.22 -4.57 -3.42
CA VAL A 84 -3.84 -3.21 -3.06
C VAL A 84 -5.01 -2.28 -3.29
N ASN A 85 -5.49 -1.64 -2.24
CA ASN A 85 -6.55 -0.65 -2.30
C ASN A 85 -5.93 0.75 -2.25
N LEU A 86 -6.28 1.65 -3.17
CA LEU A 86 -5.87 3.04 -3.09
C LEU A 86 -6.70 3.78 -2.04
N VAL A 87 -6.08 4.73 -1.36
CA VAL A 87 -6.72 5.46 -0.27
C VAL A 87 -7.08 6.86 -0.73
N SER A 88 -8.36 7.23 -0.64
CA SER A 88 -8.81 8.61 -0.80
C SER A 88 -8.69 9.39 0.52
N TYR A 89 -8.81 10.71 0.46
CA TYR A 89 -8.84 11.58 1.64
C TYR A 89 -9.97 11.19 2.62
N GLU A 90 -11.11 10.77 2.09
CA GLU A 90 -12.29 10.37 2.86
C GLU A 90 -12.03 9.12 3.70
N LEU A 91 -11.17 8.23 3.21
CA LEU A 91 -10.80 6.97 3.88
C LEU A 91 -9.59 7.11 4.84
N ARG A 92 -9.01 8.30 5.01
CA ARG A 92 -7.78 8.52 5.79
C ARG A 92 -7.85 8.03 7.22
N ASP A 93 -8.99 8.24 7.89
CA ASP A 93 -9.18 7.89 9.30
C ASP A 93 -9.33 6.36 9.46
N ALA A 94 -10.08 5.73 8.56
CA ALA A 94 -10.19 4.27 8.49
C ALA A 94 -8.85 3.61 8.18
N MET A 95 -8.10 4.13 7.19
CA MET A 95 -6.75 3.65 6.87
C MET A 95 -5.80 3.81 8.06
N ASN A 96 -5.86 4.94 8.75
CA ASN A 96 -5.00 5.17 9.91
C ASN A 96 -5.35 4.22 11.07
N ALA A 97 -6.63 3.90 11.29
CA ALA A 97 -7.06 2.92 12.29
C ALA A 97 -6.44 1.53 12.04
N THR A 98 -6.34 1.10 10.77
CA THR A 98 -5.73 -0.18 10.39
C THR A 98 -4.20 -0.17 10.38
N SER A 99 -3.54 0.96 10.71
CA SER A 99 -2.07 1.03 10.81
C SER A 99 -1.52 0.53 12.14
N GLY A 100 -2.40 0.31 13.13
CA GLY A 100 -2.05 -0.19 14.45
C GLY A 100 -1.62 -1.66 14.44
N SER A 101 -0.94 -2.08 15.49
CA SER A 101 -0.67 -3.51 15.74
C SER A 101 -1.88 -4.11 16.45
N THR A 102 -2.74 -4.78 15.71
CA THR A 102 -3.89 -5.52 16.22
C THR A 102 -3.54 -7.00 16.40
N PRO A 103 -4.16 -7.74 17.32
CA PRO A 103 -4.07 -9.21 17.35
C PRO A 103 -4.50 -9.81 16.00
N ARG A 104 -3.99 -11.02 15.68
CA ARG A 104 -4.26 -11.69 14.38
C ARG A 104 -5.75 -11.99 14.14
N ASP A 105 -6.50 -12.24 15.20
CA ASP A 105 -7.93 -12.56 15.16
C ASP A 105 -8.83 -11.33 15.00
N VAL A 106 -8.24 -10.14 14.95
CA VAL A 106 -8.98 -8.90 14.70
C VAL A 106 -9.06 -8.65 13.20
N ASP A 107 -10.29 -8.53 12.71
CA ASP A 107 -10.58 -8.11 11.35
C ASP A 107 -10.52 -6.57 11.24
N GLU A 108 -9.46 -6.05 10.61
CA GLU A 108 -9.26 -4.60 10.47
C GLU A 108 -10.32 -3.93 9.60
N PHE A 109 -10.99 -4.64 8.70
CA PHE A 109 -12.15 -4.07 7.98
C PHE A 109 -13.28 -3.73 8.95
N GLN A 110 -13.61 -4.64 9.86
CA GLN A 110 -14.64 -4.40 10.88
C GLN A 110 -14.19 -3.31 11.86
N LEU A 111 -12.94 -3.36 12.31
CA LEU A 111 -12.36 -2.35 13.22
C LEU A 111 -12.48 -0.94 12.65
N ALA A 112 -12.27 -0.78 11.35
CA ALA A 112 -12.31 0.51 10.66
C ALA A 112 -13.70 0.87 10.08
N GLY A 113 -14.72 0.04 10.29
CA GLY A 113 -16.07 0.27 9.77
C GLY A 113 -16.17 0.22 8.24
N LEU A 114 -15.35 -0.64 7.60
CA LEU A 114 -15.27 -0.75 6.14
C LEU A 114 -16.11 -1.91 5.62
N GLU A 115 -16.70 -1.70 4.45
CA GLU A 115 -17.35 -2.77 3.71
C GLU A 115 -16.33 -3.55 2.86
N LYS A 116 -16.46 -4.88 2.89
CA LYS A 116 -15.72 -5.77 2.01
C LYS A 116 -16.42 -5.91 0.68
N ALA A 117 -15.65 -6.07 -0.38
CA ALA A 117 -16.12 -6.59 -1.66
C ALA A 117 -15.16 -7.70 -2.11
N ASP A 118 -15.67 -8.67 -2.84
CA ASP A 118 -14.85 -9.75 -3.37
C ASP A 118 -13.93 -9.25 -4.49
N CYS A 119 -12.78 -9.89 -4.60
CA CYS A 119 -11.92 -9.82 -5.78
C CYS A 119 -12.45 -10.81 -6.84
N GLU A 120 -12.10 -10.56 -8.10
CA GLU A 120 -12.56 -11.38 -9.24
C GLU A 120 -11.53 -12.46 -9.63
N THR A 121 -10.23 -12.17 -9.48
CA THR A 121 -9.15 -13.06 -9.95
C THR A 121 -8.42 -13.78 -8.82
N ILE A 122 -8.61 -13.34 -7.57
CA ILE A 122 -7.93 -13.90 -6.39
C ILE A 122 -8.92 -14.11 -5.23
N PRO A 123 -8.70 -15.10 -4.36
CA PRO A 123 -9.57 -15.37 -3.20
C PRO A 123 -9.26 -14.41 -2.03
N CYS A 124 -9.44 -13.11 -2.23
CA CYS A 124 -9.15 -12.06 -1.25
C CYS A 124 -10.28 -11.03 -1.21
N SER A 125 -10.45 -10.34 -0.08
CA SER A 125 -11.35 -9.20 0.03
C SER A 125 -10.63 -7.91 -0.39
N ARG A 126 -11.37 -6.96 -0.96
CA ARG A 126 -10.94 -5.59 -1.21
C ARG A 126 -11.80 -4.60 -0.44
N VAL A 127 -11.31 -3.39 -0.25
CA VAL A 127 -12.08 -2.29 0.35
C VAL A 127 -13.08 -1.78 -0.69
N LYS A 128 -14.38 -1.97 -0.44
CA LYS A 128 -15.44 -1.59 -1.39
C LYS A 128 -15.46 -0.10 -1.71
N GLN A 129 -15.12 0.73 -0.72
CA GLN A 129 -15.11 2.19 -0.85
C GLN A 129 -13.84 2.75 -1.50
N ALA A 130 -12.80 1.94 -1.74
CA ALA A 130 -11.56 2.40 -2.36
C ALA A 130 -11.81 2.95 -3.77
N PRO A 131 -11.18 4.07 -4.17
CA PRO A 131 -11.35 4.63 -5.50
C PRO A 131 -10.83 3.72 -6.62
N ALA A 132 -9.83 2.92 -6.32
CA ALA A 132 -9.35 1.83 -7.17
C ALA A 132 -8.70 0.74 -6.34
N SER A 133 -8.70 -0.50 -6.86
CA SER A 133 -8.03 -1.64 -6.25
C SER A 133 -7.31 -2.47 -7.31
N LEU A 134 -6.17 -3.05 -6.93
CA LEU A 134 -5.32 -3.89 -7.78
C LEU A 134 -5.25 -5.29 -7.16
N GLU A 135 -5.77 -6.27 -7.86
CA GLU A 135 -5.63 -7.68 -7.49
C GLU A 135 -4.28 -8.20 -7.95
N CYS A 136 -3.55 -8.87 -7.09
CA CYS A 136 -2.17 -9.23 -7.35
C CYS A 136 -1.87 -10.69 -6.99
N THR A 137 -1.06 -11.33 -7.82
CA THR A 137 -0.35 -12.56 -7.50
C THR A 137 1.11 -12.28 -7.16
N LEU A 138 1.64 -13.00 -6.19
CA LEU A 138 3.02 -12.86 -5.75
C LEU A 138 3.99 -13.29 -6.86
N VAL A 139 4.87 -12.38 -7.31
CA VAL A 139 5.98 -12.70 -8.20
C VAL A 139 7.21 -13.11 -7.40
N ARG A 140 7.55 -12.30 -6.39
CA ARG A 140 8.72 -12.54 -5.53
C ARG A 140 8.59 -11.81 -4.21
N LEU A 141 8.99 -12.48 -3.13
CA LEU A 141 9.18 -11.89 -1.81
C LEU A 141 10.68 -11.91 -1.50
N GLU A 142 11.27 -10.73 -1.42
CA GLU A 142 12.71 -10.54 -1.21
C GLU A 142 12.99 -10.04 0.20
N ARG A 143 13.91 -10.73 0.92
CA ARG A 143 14.42 -10.24 2.20
C ARG A 143 15.59 -9.31 1.94
N LEU A 144 15.48 -8.08 2.41
CA LEU A 144 16.55 -7.08 2.34
C LEU A 144 17.44 -7.15 3.59
N PRO A 145 18.66 -6.59 3.53
CA PRO A 145 19.51 -6.41 4.70
C PRO A 145 18.78 -5.70 5.85
N GLY A 146 19.13 -6.04 7.07
CA GLY A 146 18.45 -5.59 8.29
C GLY A 146 17.54 -6.68 8.89
N ALA A 147 16.86 -6.36 10.00
CA ALA A 147 16.20 -7.39 10.79
C ALA A 147 14.91 -7.92 10.13
N HIS A 148 14.01 -7.05 9.68
CA HIS A 148 12.65 -7.42 9.25
C HIS A 148 12.20 -6.67 8.00
N ASN A 149 13.11 -6.52 7.04
CA ASN A 149 12.86 -5.80 5.79
C ASN A 149 12.51 -6.78 4.68
N PHE A 150 11.33 -6.64 4.10
CA PHE A 150 10.87 -7.43 2.97
C PHE A 150 10.33 -6.52 1.87
N VAL A 151 10.62 -6.86 0.62
CA VAL A 151 9.96 -6.29 -0.56
C VAL A 151 9.11 -7.37 -1.21
N CYS A 152 7.85 -7.07 -1.41
CA CYS A 152 6.90 -7.90 -2.12
C CYS A 152 6.71 -7.34 -3.53
N PHE A 153 6.96 -8.14 -4.55
CA PHE A 153 6.65 -7.85 -5.94
C PHE A 153 5.41 -8.65 -6.34
N GLY A 154 4.42 -7.98 -6.88
CA GLY A 154 3.18 -8.59 -7.36
C GLY A 154 2.90 -8.25 -8.81
N GLU A 155 2.41 -9.24 -9.56
CA GLU A 155 1.80 -9.03 -10.87
C GLU A 155 0.33 -8.69 -10.68
N VAL A 156 -0.11 -7.63 -11.35
CA VAL A 156 -1.51 -7.18 -11.29
C VAL A 156 -2.34 -8.04 -12.24
N THR A 157 -3.29 -8.79 -11.70
CA THR A 157 -4.19 -9.70 -12.44
C THR A 157 -5.59 -9.13 -12.62
N GLY A 158 -5.95 -8.10 -11.87
CA GLY A 158 -7.25 -7.43 -11.95
C GLY A 158 -7.17 -5.99 -11.47
N VAL A 159 -7.94 -5.10 -12.09
CA VAL A 159 -8.00 -3.68 -11.72
C VAL A 159 -9.44 -3.26 -11.56
N HIS A 160 -9.80 -2.78 -10.38
CA HIS A 160 -11.08 -2.15 -10.09
C HIS A 160 -10.89 -0.63 -10.06
N MET A 161 -11.77 0.08 -10.73
CA MET A 161 -11.86 1.55 -10.69
C MET A 161 -13.32 1.94 -10.50
N ARG A 162 -13.61 2.92 -9.65
CA ARG A 162 -14.97 3.41 -9.47
C ARG A 162 -15.32 4.34 -10.63
N ASP A 163 -16.48 4.15 -11.23
CA ASP A 163 -16.97 4.92 -12.38
C ASP A 163 -17.02 6.44 -12.10
N GLU A 164 -17.29 6.82 -10.85
CA GLU A 164 -17.33 8.23 -10.43
C GLU A 164 -15.98 8.96 -10.56
N HIS A 165 -14.87 8.21 -10.66
CA HIS A 165 -13.53 8.73 -10.88
C HIS A 165 -13.04 8.55 -12.32
N MET A 166 -13.92 8.11 -13.24
CA MET A 166 -13.60 8.05 -14.66
C MET A 166 -14.06 9.32 -15.37
N ARG A 167 -13.15 9.96 -16.11
CA ARG A 167 -13.39 11.17 -16.90
C ARG A 167 -12.80 10.98 -18.29
N ASP A 168 -13.62 11.05 -19.33
CA ASP A 168 -13.19 10.98 -20.75
C ASP A 168 -12.26 9.79 -21.04
N GLY A 169 -12.51 8.63 -20.40
CA GLY A 169 -11.71 7.42 -20.53
C GLY A 169 -10.43 7.36 -19.68
N TYR A 170 -10.20 8.35 -18.81
CA TYR A 170 -9.08 8.40 -17.89
C TYR A 170 -9.52 8.25 -16.44
N PHE A 171 -8.69 7.62 -15.61
CA PHE A 171 -8.84 7.66 -14.17
C PHE A 171 -8.42 9.03 -13.65
N ASP A 172 -9.37 9.80 -13.13
CA ASP A 172 -9.14 11.16 -12.62
C ASP A 172 -8.58 11.11 -11.19
N THR A 173 -7.27 11.15 -11.09
CA THR A 173 -6.51 11.12 -9.84
C THR A 173 -6.89 12.27 -8.90
N VAL A 174 -7.26 13.43 -9.44
CA VAL A 174 -7.66 14.61 -8.67
C VAL A 174 -9.03 14.39 -8.05
N SER A 175 -10.01 13.92 -8.85
CA SER A 175 -11.36 13.61 -8.33
C SER A 175 -11.33 12.48 -7.29
N ALA A 176 -10.44 11.52 -7.44
CA ALA A 176 -10.23 10.43 -6.49
C ALA A 176 -9.57 10.91 -5.17
N ARG A 177 -9.04 12.14 -5.13
CA ARG A 177 -8.41 12.74 -3.95
C ARG A 177 -7.44 11.80 -3.26
N LEU A 178 -6.55 11.17 -4.04
CA LEU A 178 -5.65 10.16 -3.53
C LEU A 178 -4.76 10.73 -2.41
N LEU A 179 -4.70 9.96 -1.31
CA LEU A 179 -3.86 10.27 -0.15
C LEU A 179 -2.43 9.78 -0.41
N ALA A 180 -1.45 10.58 -0.01
CA ALA A 180 -0.04 10.21 -0.06
C ALA A 180 0.66 10.52 1.27
N ARG A 181 1.61 9.66 1.64
CA ARG A 181 2.45 9.82 2.83
C ARG A 181 3.60 10.77 2.54
N LEU A 182 3.82 11.70 3.44
CA LEU A 182 5.00 12.54 3.52
C LEU A 182 5.98 12.00 4.57
N GLY A 183 6.79 12.87 5.15
CA GLY A 183 7.64 12.51 6.28
C GLY A 183 6.92 12.54 7.62
N TYR A 184 7.56 11.96 8.62
CA TYR A 184 7.13 12.01 10.02
C TYR A 184 5.69 11.50 10.23
N LYS A 185 4.75 12.39 10.54
CA LYS A 185 3.32 12.07 10.72
C LYS A 185 2.43 12.66 9.61
N ASP A 186 3.04 13.33 8.63
CA ASP A 186 2.32 14.14 7.65
C ASP A 186 1.83 13.33 6.46
N TYR A 187 0.74 13.79 5.89
CA TYR A 187 0.12 13.30 4.67
C TYR A 187 -0.21 14.47 3.74
N THR A 188 -0.40 14.18 2.48
CA THR A 188 -0.94 15.11 1.50
C THR A 188 -2.00 14.44 0.65
N VAL A 189 -2.76 15.23 -0.07
CA VAL A 189 -3.82 14.79 -0.99
C VAL A 189 -3.54 15.37 -2.36
N VAL A 190 -3.74 14.58 -3.41
CA VAL A 190 -3.71 15.09 -4.78
C VAL A 190 -4.92 16.03 -4.96
N LYS A 191 -4.67 17.33 -5.09
CA LYS A 191 -5.69 18.38 -5.23
C LYS A 191 -5.72 19.02 -6.60
N ASP A 192 -4.59 18.99 -7.29
CA ASP A 192 -4.37 19.57 -8.60
C ASP A 192 -3.36 18.75 -9.40
N ALA A 193 -3.39 18.90 -10.71
CA ALA A 193 -2.46 18.25 -11.62
C ALA A 193 -2.10 19.23 -12.76
N PHE A 194 -0.89 19.07 -13.30
CA PHE A 194 -0.47 19.79 -14.50
C PHE A 194 0.20 18.83 -15.47
N SER A 195 0.14 19.17 -16.75
CA SER A 195 0.70 18.34 -17.82
C SER A 195 2.04 18.87 -18.29
N LEU A 196 2.94 17.96 -18.61
CA LEU A 196 4.20 18.24 -19.30
C LEU A 196 4.29 17.39 -20.56
N THR A 197 4.60 18.02 -21.69
CA THR A 197 4.86 17.30 -22.94
C THR A 197 6.28 16.76 -22.93
N ARG A 198 6.43 15.44 -23.14
CA ARG A 198 7.75 14.84 -23.28
C ARG A 198 8.44 15.37 -24.54
N PRO A 199 9.69 15.87 -24.45
CA PRO A 199 10.44 16.30 -25.65
C PRO A 199 10.55 15.15 -26.66
N GLN A 200 10.17 15.41 -27.90
CA GLN A 200 10.45 14.49 -29.01
C GLN A 200 11.94 14.61 -29.36
N ARG A 201 12.61 13.47 -29.52
CA ARG A 201 13.98 13.40 -30.03
C ARG A 201 13.98 13.29 -31.53
#